data_2697068ed1c6a0a1ce1ea07066ebfc8b
#
_entry.id   2697068ed1c6a0a1ce1ea07066ebfc8b
#
_cell.length_a   1.000
_cell.length_b   1.000
_cell.length_c   1.000
_cell.angle_alpha   90.00
_cell.angle_beta   90.00
_cell.angle_gamma   90.00
#
_symmetry.space_group_name_H-M   'P 1'
#
loop_
_entity.id
_entity.type
_entity.pdbx_description
1 polymer ?
#
loop_
_entity_poly.entity_id
_entity_poly.type
_entity_poly.pdbx_seq_one_letter_code
_entity_poly.pdbx_strand_id
1 'polypeptide(L)'
;DVRKYLPELPVYDAPVTVGMLMHHTSGIRDSLGLLRMAGMSDVGKAAKGDALDLLFRQRDTQFTPGTRYRYSNGGYLLLAEIVERVSGQTFADYARHAIFAPLGMRSSFFLDDENPRAGSYAHGYVLEDGAFTVRDSFPRFSGSGGLMLSMNDLARYEYDIERGHRVWTREVAQ
;
A
#
# COMPACT_ATOMS: atom_id res chain seq x y z
N ASP A 1 -6.86 18.21 -0.13
CA ASP A 1 -7.14 17.57 1.15
C ASP A 1 -7.68 16.16 0.91
N VAL A 2 -7.08 15.18 1.59
CA VAL A 2 -7.46 13.76 1.50
C VAL A 2 -8.88 13.50 2.02
N ARG A 3 -9.40 14.34 2.91
CA ARG A 3 -10.74 14.21 3.46
C ARG A 3 -11.85 14.39 2.41
N LYS A 4 -11.52 14.93 1.24
CA LYS A 4 -12.44 14.93 0.08
C LYS A 4 -12.80 13.49 -0.34
N TYR A 5 -11.89 12.55 -0.15
CA TYR A 5 -12.05 11.13 -0.52
C TYR A 5 -12.29 10.23 0.69
N LEU A 6 -11.79 10.65 1.85
CA LEU A 6 -11.80 9.91 3.12
C LEU A 6 -12.40 10.80 4.22
N PRO A 7 -13.73 11.07 4.20
CA PRO A 7 -14.38 11.96 5.16
C PRO A 7 -14.34 11.44 6.61
N GLU A 8 -14.05 10.15 6.81
CA GLU A 8 -13.90 9.51 8.13
C GLU A 8 -12.63 9.95 8.86
N LEU A 9 -11.63 10.46 8.13
CA LEU A 9 -10.46 11.02 8.79
C LEU A 9 -10.82 12.26 9.61
N PRO A 10 -10.27 12.41 10.82
CA PRO A 10 -10.50 13.60 11.64
C PRO A 10 -10.07 14.89 10.92
N VAL A 11 -10.60 16.00 11.39
CA VAL A 11 -10.07 17.32 11.05
C VAL A 11 -8.79 17.50 11.86
N TYR A 12 -7.67 17.59 11.18
CA TYR A 12 -6.39 17.88 11.79
C TYR A 12 -6.10 19.39 11.84
N ASP A 13 -5.14 19.81 12.64
CA ASP A 13 -4.73 21.23 12.77
C ASP A 13 -4.27 21.84 11.45
N ALA A 14 -3.79 21.02 10.52
CA ALA A 14 -3.44 21.42 9.16
C ALA A 14 -3.94 20.36 8.15
N PRO A 15 -4.29 20.77 6.92
CA PRO A 15 -4.79 19.84 5.92
C PRO A 15 -3.70 18.83 5.49
N VAL A 16 -4.10 17.58 5.36
CA VAL A 16 -3.29 16.51 4.78
C VAL A 16 -3.63 16.38 3.30
N THR A 17 -2.63 16.40 2.43
CA THR A 17 -2.81 16.24 0.98
C THR A 17 -2.42 14.86 0.49
N VAL A 18 -2.89 14.47 -0.69
CA VAL A 18 -2.48 13.23 -1.38
C VAL A 18 -0.95 13.20 -1.58
N GLY A 19 -0.35 14.31 -2.03
CA GLY A 19 1.10 14.43 -2.18
C GLY A 19 1.86 14.20 -0.88
N MET A 20 1.34 14.68 0.26
CA MET A 20 1.97 14.44 1.56
C MET A 20 1.92 12.95 1.97
N LEU A 21 0.87 12.21 1.62
CA LEU A 21 0.82 10.76 1.82
C LEU A 21 1.88 10.07 0.96
N MET A 22 1.99 10.42 -0.33
CA MET A 22 2.97 9.85 -1.28
C MET A 22 4.41 10.06 -0.81
N HIS A 23 4.71 11.24 -0.27
CA HIS A 23 6.07 11.63 0.14
C HIS A 23 6.37 11.38 1.61
N HIS A 24 5.49 10.71 2.36
CA HIS A 24 5.65 10.44 3.79
C HIS A 24 5.85 11.70 4.65
N THR A 25 5.24 12.81 4.25
CA THR A 25 5.29 14.10 4.98
C THR A 25 3.97 14.47 5.64
N SER A 26 3.00 13.58 5.64
CA SER A 26 1.65 13.82 6.18
C SER A 26 1.56 13.82 7.71
N GLY A 27 2.49 13.19 8.40
CA GLY A 27 2.37 12.94 9.84
C GLY A 27 1.35 11.86 10.22
N ILE A 28 0.70 11.20 9.24
CA ILE A 28 -0.19 10.06 9.49
C ILE A 28 0.61 8.92 10.12
N ARG A 29 0.04 8.30 11.18
CA ARG A 29 0.69 7.20 11.91
C ARG A 29 0.82 5.95 11.06
N ASP A 30 1.86 5.17 11.36
CA ASP A 30 2.08 3.89 10.71
C ASP A 30 1.00 2.88 11.12
N SER A 31 0.25 2.35 10.14
CA SER A 31 -0.85 1.40 10.37
C SER A 31 -0.39 0.10 11.01
N LEU A 32 0.79 -0.41 10.62
CA LEU A 32 1.33 -1.66 11.19
C LEU A 32 1.75 -1.45 12.64
N GLY A 33 2.29 -0.26 12.97
CA GLY A 33 2.57 0.14 14.34
C GLY A 33 1.30 0.21 15.19
N LEU A 34 0.24 0.81 14.66
CA LEU A 34 -1.05 0.89 15.36
C LEU A 34 -1.67 -0.49 15.61
N LEU A 35 -1.64 -1.39 14.62
CA LEU A 35 -2.12 -2.77 14.77
C LEU A 35 -1.37 -3.50 15.88
N ARG A 36 -0.04 -3.39 15.93
CA ARG A 36 0.77 -4.00 17.00
C ARG A 36 0.43 -3.42 18.38
N MET A 37 0.26 -2.11 18.49
CA MET A 37 -0.16 -1.45 19.73
C MET A 37 -1.56 -1.86 20.17
N ALA A 38 -2.45 -2.19 19.22
CA ALA A 38 -3.79 -2.75 19.49
C ALA A 38 -3.77 -4.25 19.87
N GLY A 39 -2.58 -4.87 19.99
CA GLY A 39 -2.44 -6.28 20.39
C GLY A 39 -2.34 -7.26 19.21
N MET A 40 -2.34 -6.81 17.97
CA MET A 40 -2.14 -7.69 16.80
C MET A 40 -0.64 -7.88 16.56
N SER A 41 -0.04 -8.87 17.23
CA SER A 41 1.38 -9.21 17.04
C SER A 41 1.68 -9.76 15.64
N ASP A 42 0.73 -10.48 15.06
CA ASP A 42 0.79 -11.01 13.70
C ASP A 42 -0.07 -10.15 12.77
N VAL A 43 0.57 -9.16 12.15
CA VAL A 43 -0.10 -8.24 11.20
C VAL A 43 -0.62 -8.95 9.94
N GLY A 44 -0.13 -10.17 9.64
CA GLY A 44 -0.64 -11.02 8.58
C GLY A 44 -2.06 -11.54 8.82
N LYS A 45 -2.60 -11.36 10.03
CA LYS A 45 -3.98 -11.72 10.38
C LYS A 45 -4.93 -10.51 10.42
N ALA A 46 -4.41 -9.30 10.30
CA ALA A 46 -5.21 -8.09 10.34
C ALA A 46 -5.99 -7.91 9.03
N ALA A 47 -7.28 -7.61 9.14
CA ALA A 47 -8.06 -7.17 7.99
C ALA A 47 -7.77 -5.70 7.64
N LYS A 48 -8.02 -5.32 6.39
CA LYS A 48 -7.90 -3.93 5.93
C LYS A 48 -8.73 -2.97 6.80
N GLY A 49 -9.96 -3.37 7.14
CA GLY A 49 -10.86 -2.59 7.99
C GLY A 49 -10.27 -2.28 9.36
N ASP A 50 -9.59 -3.24 10.00
CA ASP A 50 -8.96 -3.02 11.31
C ASP A 50 -7.90 -1.90 11.25
N ALA A 51 -7.08 -1.91 10.17
CA ALA A 51 -6.04 -0.91 9.97
C ALA A 51 -6.63 0.49 9.68
N LEU A 52 -7.67 0.54 8.84
CA LEU A 52 -8.39 1.79 8.52
C LEU A 52 -9.09 2.37 9.75
N ASP A 53 -9.79 1.55 10.52
CA ASP A 53 -10.46 1.96 11.75
C ASP A 53 -9.50 2.58 12.75
N LEU A 54 -8.32 1.98 12.92
CA LEU A 54 -7.28 2.54 13.79
C LEU A 54 -6.77 3.88 13.28
N LEU A 55 -6.59 4.05 11.96
CA LEU A 55 -6.19 5.32 11.36
C LEU A 55 -7.26 6.40 11.54
N PHE A 56 -8.52 6.08 11.30
CA PHE A 56 -9.65 7.02 11.42
C PHE A 56 -9.90 7.49 12.86
N ARG A 57 -9.48 6.72 13.86
CA ARG A 57 -9.54 7.09 15.28
C ARG A 57 -8.41 8.01 15.76
N GLN A 58 -7.36 8.23 14.96
CA GLN A 58 -6.23 9.08 15.33
C GLN A 58 -6.62 10.56 15.23
N ARG A 59 -6.84 11.23 16.35
CA ARG A 59 -7.34 12.62 16.39
C ARG A 59 -6.30 13.67 15.98
N ASP A 60 -5.04 13.31 15.97
CA ASP A 60 -3.92 14.18 15.63
C ASP A 60 -2.91 13.48 14.72
N THR A 61 -2.07 14.25 14.07
CA THR A 61 -0.89 13.78 13.31
C THR A 61 0.33 13.72 14.22
N GLN A 62 1.37 12.98 13.83
CA GLN A 62 2.62 12.87 14.61
C GLN A 62 3.43 14.17 14.62
N PHE A 63 3.20 15.02 13.64
CA PHE A 63 3.81 16.35 13.46
C PHE A 63 2.95 17.13 12.48
N THR A 64 3.12 18.43 12.43
CA THR A 64 2.38 19.30 11.49
C THR A 64 2.61 18.83 10.05
N PRO A 65 1.55 18.50 9.30
CA PRO A 65 1.65 18.04 7.91
C PRO A 65 2.53 18.94 7.05
N GLY A 66 3.40 18.33 6.25
CA GLY A 66 4.34 19.02 5.37
C GLY A 66 5.66 19.48 6.03
N THR A 67 5.84 19.36 7.35
CA THR A 67 7.02 19.92 8.03
C THR A 67 8.17 18.92 8.22
N ARG A 68 7.88 17.62 8.14
CA ARG A 68 8.89 16.56 8.38
C ARG A 68 8.62 15.35 7.49
N TYR A 69 9.65 14.55 7.30
CA TYR A 69 9.55 13.22 6.72
C TYR A 69 9.46 12.17 7.83
N ARG A 70 8.51 11.27 7.72
CA ARG A 70 8.45 10.03 8.49
C ARG A 70 7.70 8.96 7.72
N TYR A 71 8.38 7.87 7.41
CA TYR A 71 7.78 6.73 6.72
C TYR A 71 6.52 6.24 7.43
N SER A 72 5.47 5.96 6.67
CA SER A 72 4.19 5.46 7.19
C SER A 72 3.52 4.53 6.18
N ASN A 73 3.30 3.27 6.56
CA ASN A 73 2.45 2.36 5.82
C ASN A 73 0.99 2.84 5.82
N GLY A 74 0.56 3.53 6.88
CA GLY A 74 -0.79 4.12 6.94
C GLY A 74 -1.05 5.12 5.83
N GLY A 75 -0.05 5.92 5.43
CA GLY A 75 -0.17 6.83 4.30
C GLY A 75 -0.49 6.09 2.99
N TYR A 76 0.23 5.03 2.70
CA TYR A 76 0.04 4.24 1.48
C TYR A 76 -1.24 3.39 1.52
N LEU A 77 -1.65 2.91 2.69
CA LEU A 77 -2.96 2.27 2.84
C LEU A 77 -4.11 3.24 2.52
N LEU A 78 -4.01 4.48 2.99
CA LEU A 78 -4.99 5.53 2.66
C LEU A 78 -4.97 5.89 1.16
N LEU A 79 -3.81 5.90 0.50
CA LEU A 79 -3.71 6.09 -0.95
C LEU A 79 -4.42 4.98 -1.72
N ALA A 80 -4.22 3.72 -1.32
CA ALA A 80 -4.92 2.59 -1.94
C ALA A 80 -6.44 2.71 -1.74
N GLU A 81 -6.89 3.08 -0.54
CA GLU A 81 -8.31 3.33 -0.25
C GLU A 81 -8.89 4.45 -1.11
N ILE A 82 -8.14 5.54 -1.35
CA ILE A 82 -8.55 6.62 -2.26
C ILE A 82 -8.73 6.09 -3.68
N VAL A 83 -7.78 5.27 -4.17
CA VAL A 83 -7.88 4.66 -5.51
C VAL A 83 -9.15 3.82 -5.63
N GLU A 84 -9.45 2.98 -4.64
CA GLU A 84 -10.65 2.15 -4.66
C GLU A 84 -11.93 2.97 -4.69
N ARG A 85 -12.04 4.00 -3.87
CA ARG A 85 -13.23 4.87 -3.83
C ARG A 85 -13.44 5.67 -5.10
N VAL A 86 -12.36 6.13 -5.71
CA VAL A 86 -12.44 6.93 -6.95
C VAL A 86 -12.71 6.05 -8.16
N SER A 87 -12.12 4.86 -8.22
CA SER A 87 -12.26 3.95 -9.35
C SER A 87 -13.49 3.03 -9.25
N GLY A 88 -13.99 2.77 -8.05
CA GLY A 88 -15.02 1.77 -7.79
C GLY A 88 -14.53 0.32 -7.96
N GLN A 89 -13.21 0.10 -7.97
CA GLN A 89 -12.57 -1.21 -8.11
C GLN A 89 -11.71 -1.48 -6.88
N THR A 90 -11.40 -2.78 -6.62
CA THR A 90 -10.34 -3.10 -5.65
C THR A 90 -9.01 -2.56 -6.13
N PHE A 91 -8.09 -2.27 -5.20
CA PHE A 91 -6.77 -1.76 -5.57
C PHE A 91 -6.01 -2.74 -6.48
N ALA A 92 -6.10 -4.03 -6.19
CA ALA A 92 -5.50 -5.09 -7.01
C ALA A 92 -6.08 -5.14 -8.42
N ASP A 93 -7.40 -5.05 -8.56
CA ASP A 93 -8.06 -5.02 -9.88
C ASP A 93 -7.72 -3.76 -10.66
N TYR A 94 -7.73 -2.61 -9.99
CA TYR A 94 -7.32 -1.36 -10.63
C TYR A 94 -5.88 -1.44 -11.15
N ALA A 95 -4.93 -1.89 -10.33
CA ALA A 95 -3.54 -2.05 -10.75
C ALA A 95 -3.39 -3.05 -11.90
N ARG A 96 -4.14 -4.15 -11.87
CA ARG A 96 -4.16 -5.15 -12.94
C ARG A 96 -4.62 -4.53 -14.26
N HIS A 97 -5.71 -3.77 -14.25
CA HIS A 97 -6.28 -3.19 -15.46
C HIS A 97 -5.52 -1.96 -15.96
N ALA A 98 -5.11 -1.09 -15.04
CA ALA A 98 -4.48 0.19 -15.39
C ALA A 98 -2.98 0.07 -15.66
N ILE A 99 -2.29 -0.91 -15.04
CA ILE A 99 -0.84 -1.02 -15.10
C ILE A 99 -0.40 -2.38 -15.68
N PHE A 100 -0.74 -3.49 -15.03
CA PHE A 100 -0.13 -4.78 -15.36
C PHE A 100 -0.54 -5.28 -16.74
N ALA A 101 -1.83 -5.25 -17.07
CA ALA A 101 -2.32 -5.72 -18.37
C ALA A 101 -1.81 -4.87 -19.53
N PRO A 102 -1.86 -3.52 -19.50
CA PRO A 102 -1.29 -2.69 -20.56
C PRO A 102 0.19 -2.92 -20.82
N LEU A 103 0.97 -3.21 -19.77
CA LEU A 103 2.42 -3.46 -19.86
C LEU A 103 2.75 -4.93 -20.14
N GLY A 104 1.76 -5.82 -20.20
CA GLY A 104 1.98 -7.25 -20.38
C GLY A 104 2.66 -7.94 -19.18
N MET A 105 2.50 -7.39 -17.97
CA MET A 105 3.04 -7.90 -16.70
C MET A 105 2.18 -9.06 -16.20
N ARG A 106 2.32 -10.22 -16.81
CA ARG A 106 1.42 -11.38 -16.59
C ARG A 106 1.67 -12.13 -15.29
N SER A 107 2.84 -11.93 -14.68
CA SER A 107 3.24 -12.58 -13.43
C SER A 107 3.15 -11.67 -12.22
N SER A 108 2.64 -10.44 -12.40
CA SER A 108 2.49 -9.46 -11.34
C SER A 108 1.07 -9.50 -10.76
N PHE A 109 0.98 -9.47 -9.44
CA PHE A 109 -0.28 -9.45 -8.71
C PHE A 109 -0.09 -8.91 -7.29
N PHE A 110 -1.18 -8.47 -6.69
CA PHE A 110 -1.21 -8.21 -5.25
C PHE A 110 -1.65 -9.47 -4.50
N LEU A 111 -0.89 -9.83 -3.46
CA LEU A 111 -1.24 -10.91 -2.54
C LEU A 111 -2.04 -10.31 -1.39
N ASP A 112 -3.35 -10.53 -1.42
CA ASP A 112 -4.29 -10.09 -0.38
C ASP A 112 -5.43 -11.12 -0.23
N ASP A 113 -6.38 -10.87 0.69
CA ASP A 113 -7.50 -11.78 0.93
C ASP A 113 -8.41 -11.99 -0.27
N GLU A 114 -8.49 -10.99 -1.17
CA GLU A 114 -9.33 -11.04 -2.35
C GLU A 114 -8.66 -11.78 -3.50
N ASN A 115 -7.31 -11.89 -3.47
CA ASN A 115 -6.49 -12.59 -4.45
C ASN A 115 -5.51 -13.58 -3.80
N PRO A 116 -5.99 -14.57 -3.04
CA PRO A 116 -5.12 -15.58 -2.49
C PRO A 116 -4.58 -16.46 -3.61
N ARG A 117 -3.31 -16.33 -3.95
CA ARG A 117 -2.65 -17.25 -4.89
C ARG A 117 -1.82 -18.27 -4.14
N ALA A 118 -2.17 -19.55 -4.30
CA ALA A 118 -1.35 -20.65 -3.82
C ALA A 118 -0.15 -20.87 -4.76
N GLY A 119 1.06 -20.81 -4.22
CA GLY A 119 2.12 -21.67 -4.70
C GLY A 119 3.04 -21.19 -5.83
N SER A 120 3.20 -19.89 -6.16
CA SER A 120 4.14 -19.48 -7.21
C SER A 120 4.87 -18.17 -6.92
N TYR A 121 5.24 -17.91 -5.68
CA TYR A 121 6.01 -16.74 -5.27
C TYR A 121 7.10 -17.12 -4.27
N ALA A 122 8.08 -16.26 -4.08
CA ALA A 122 9.13 -16.46 -3.11
C ALA A 122 8.58 -16.32 -1.68
N HIS A 123 8.84 -17.33 -0.85
CA HIS A 123 8.44 -17.34 0.56
C HIS A 123 9.52 -16.71 1.44
N GLY A 124 9.09 -16.05 2.50
CA GLY A 124 9.95 -15.64 3.60
C GLY A 124 10.32 -16.84 4.49
N TYR A 125 11.54 -16.84 5.00
CA TYR A 125 12.01 -17.87 5.95
C TYR A 125 12.63 -17.20 7.16
N VAL A 126 12.42 -17.83 8.32
CA VAL A 126 13.14 -17.51 9.56
C VAL A 126 13.93 -18.73 10.02
N LEU A 127 15.07 -18.49 10.65
CA LEU A 127 15.85 -19.54 11.27
C LEU A 127 15.39 -19.69 12.73
N GLU A 128 14.74 -20.80 13.03
CA GLU A 128 14.25 -21.16 14.38
C GLU A 128 14.83 -22.52 14.75
N ASP A 129 15.47 -22.63 15.90
CA ASP A 129 16.05 -23.87 16.43
C ASP A 129 16.97 -24.61 15.44
N GLY A 130 17.71 -23.86 14.62
CA GLY A 130 18.64 -24.44 13.63
C GLY A 130 18.00 -24.93 12.34
N ALA A 131 16.69 -24.73 12.15
CA ALA A 131 15.96 -25.07 10.92
C ALA A 131 15.31 -23.83 10.30
N PHE A 132 15.20 -23.81 8.97
CA PHE A 132 14.45 -22.77 8.25
C PHE A 132 12.98 -23.14 8.23
N THR A 133 12.16 -22.24 8.77
CA THR A 133 10.69 -22.34 8.77
C THR A 133 10.11 -21.26 7.87
N VAL A 134 9.14 -21.63 7.02
CA VAL A 134 8.42 -20.65 6.18
C VAL A 134 7.67 -19.69 7.09
N ARG A 135 7.92 -18.39 6.87
CA ARG A 135 7.20 -17.33 7.56
C ARG A 135 6.92 -16.19 6.61
N ASP A 136 5.77 -16.26 5.97
CA ASP A 136 5.23 -15.17 5.18
C ASP A 136 4.54 -14.18 6.10
N SER A 137 5.04 -12.95 6.15
CA SER A 137 4.50 -11.87 6.98
C SER A 137 3.97 -10.75 6.08
N PHE A 138 2.94 -11.07 5.30
CA PHE A 138 2.27 -10.08 4.46
C PHE A 138 0.97 -9.63 5.13
N PRO A 139 0.66 -8.32 5.13
CA PRO A 139 -0.70 -7.87 5.45
C PRO A 139 -1.68 -8.52 4.49
N ARG A 140 -2.88 -8.86 4.99
CA ARG A 140 -3.97 -9.43 4.18
C ARG A 140 -4.69 -8.38 3.33
N PHE A 141 -4.05 -7.26 3.07
CA PHE A 141 -4.56 -6.15 2.27
C PHE A 141 -3.45 -5.48 1.49
N SER A 142 -3.77 -5.04 0.29
CA SER A 142 -2.85 -4.32 -0.60
C SER A 142 -2.80 -2.82 -0.29
N GLY A 143 -1.75 -2.16 -0.78
CA GLY A 143 -1.55 -0.70 -0.70
C GLY A 143 -0.20 -0.32 -0.13
N SER A 144 0.11 -0.68 1.12
CA SER A 144 1.44 -0.45 1.71
C SER A 144 2.44 -1.58 1.43
N GLY A 145 2.02 -2.63 0.74
CA GLY A 145 2.81 -3.80 0.37
C GLY A 145 1.95 -4.83 -0.36
N GLY A 146 2.44 -6.07 -0.42
CA GLY A 146 1.71 -7.20 -1.01
C GLY A 146 1.90 -7.36 -2.53
N LEU A 147 2.66 -6.50 -3.21
CA LEU A 147 2.98 -6.67 -4.61
C LEU A 147 3.98 -7.83 -4.81
N MET A 148 3.56 -8.81 -5.58
CA MET A 148 4.39 -9.88 -6.12
C MET A 148 4.75 -9.56 -7.57
N LEU A 149 6.04 -9.62 -7.89
CA LEU A 149 6.58 -9.12 -9.14
C LEU A 149 7.67 -10.08 -9.65
N SER A 150 7.60 -10.45 -10.93
CA SER A 150 8.72 -11.15 -11.58
C SER A 150 9.75 -10.16 -12.13
N MET A 151 11.01 -10.59 -12.26
CA MET A 151 12.06 -9.77 -12.86
C MET A 151 11.73 -9.37 -14.30
N ASN A 152 11.08 -10.25 -15.06
CA ASN A 152 10.64 -9.94 -16.42
C ASN A 152 9.57 -8.84 -16.45
N ASP A 153 8.66 -8.85 -15.48
CA ASP A 153 7.62 -7.82 -15.40
C ASP A 153 8.19 -6.49 -14.88
N LEU A 154 9.16 -6.54 -13.95
CA LEU A 154 9.91 -5.36 -13.54
C LEU A 154 10.61 -4.69 -14.72
N ALA A 155 11.28 -5.47 -15.58
CA ALA A 155 11.93 -4.93 -16.78
C ALA A 155 10.94 -4.26 -17.76
N ARG A 156 9.70 -4.77 -17.86
CA ARG A 156 8.65 -4.13 -18.68
C ARG A 156 8.17 -2.81 -18.06
N TYR A 157 8.04 -2.78 -16.76
CA TYR A 157 7.66 -1.58 -16.02
C TYR A 157 8.72 -0.48 -16.18
N GLU A 158 9.99 -0.81 -15.98
CA GLU A 158 11.13 0.09 -16.18
C GLU A 158 11.23 0.59 -17.64
N TYR A 159 11.04 -0.31 -18.60
CA TYR A 159 11.02 0.08 -20.02
C TYR A 159 9.93 1.11 -20.31
N ASP A 160 8.74 0.98 -19.69
CA ASP A 160 7.66 1.93 -19.89
C ASP A 160 7.96 3.31 -19.29
N ILE A 161 8.60 3.34 -18.12
CA ILE A 161 9.05 4.60 -17.51
C ILE A 161 10.05 5.32 -18.41
N GLU A 162 11.05 4.58 -18.92
CA GLU A 162 12.15 5.19 -19.66
C GLU A 162 11.80 5.52 -21.12
N ARG A 163 11.02 4.69 -21.79
CA ARG A 163 10.88 4.71 -23.25
C ARG A 163 9.47 4.47 -23.77
N GLY A 164 8.68 3.65 -23.10
CA GLY A 164 7.37 3.22 -23.60
C GLY A 164 6.30 4.28 -23.45
N HIS A 165 6.28 4.93 -22.30
CA HIS A 165 5.33 5.98 -21.91
C HIS A 165 3.85 5.61 -22.14
N ARG A 166 3.52 4.34 -22.00
CA ARG A 166 2.17 3.82 -22.22
C ARG A 166 1.27 4.00 -20.99
N VAL A 167 1.81 3.72 -19.82
CA VAL A 167 1.19 3.92 -18.51
C VAL A 167 1.83 5.13 -17.84
N TRP A 168 3.16 5.18 -17.81
CA TRP A 168 3.95 6.31 -17.33
C TRP A 168 4.08 7.38 -18.40
N THR A 169 2.95 8.00 -18.75
CA THR A 169 2.95 9.12 -19.71
C THR A 169 3.77 10.30 -19.17
N ARG A 170 4.20 11.19 -20.06
CA ARG A 170 4.93 12.40 -19.66
C ARG A 170 4.11 13.28 -18.70
N GLU A 171 2.80 13.22 -18.78
CA GLU A 171 1.89 13.95 -17.89
C GLU A 171 1.88 13.35 -16.46
N VAL A 172 1.95 12.02 -16.35
CA VAL A 172 2.00 11.33 -15.05
C VAL A 172 3.37 11.44 -14.39
N ALA A 173 4.44 11.61 -15.18
CA ALA A 173 5.82 11.71 -14.70
C ALA A 173 6.25 13.13 -14.26
N GLN A 174 5.40 14.14 -14.41
CA GLN A 174 5.58 15.52 -13.95
C GLN A 174 5.00 15.73 -12.56
#